data_7b0c2e35d86189337b22946284032dc3
#
_entry.id   7b0c2e35d86189337b22946284032dc3
#
_cell.length_a   1.000
_cell.length_b   1.000
_cell.length_c   1.000
_cell.angle_alpha   90.00
_cell.angle_beta   90.00
_cell.angle_gamma   90.00
#
_symmetry.space_group_name_H-M   'P 1'
#
loop_
_entity.id
_entity.type
_entity.pdbx_description
1 polymer ?
#
loop_
_entity_poly.entity_id
_entity_poly.type
_entity_poly.pdbx_seq_one_letter_code
_entity_poly.pdbx_strand_id
1 'polypeptide(L)'
;MRIALLSYRSKPHGGGQGVYVRHLSRELAALGHTVEVFSGQPYPELDPGPTLTKVPSLDLYNDANPFRTPRPREIRDLIDVLEVVTMWTAGFPEPRTFSLRAARTLKDRLDDFDVVHDNQCLGSGLLELEKAGFPVVATVHHPITRDRALAMKEAPLRKKITTWRWFGFLGMQIRVSRRLQEIITVSGNSAEDIAGDFGVDPDRIVTIPLGVDTDRFHDGRRREPGRLVCVASADQPLKGVPVLLRALAKVREEHPGVRLTLISKLKPKGEASRLLDRLRLRDAVDLVSGVDDDELAELVGSAEIAVVPSMYEGFSLPAVEAMSSGCALVATRAGALPEVVGTDDSAARLVEPGDVDALAREISALLSDPAERDRLSKGGRARVMERYSWAAVARRTVEVYEAAIARVRGEALPDLSAGPVLGPDQTEIDEHVTDDALEVLPESGEYDIREQEDAAC
;
A
#
# COMPACT_ATOMS: atom_id res chain seq x y z
N MET A 1 17.99 1.66 20.24
CA MET A 1 16.67 2.11 20.77
C MET A 1 15.76 0.91 21.00
N ARG A 2 14.79 1.06 21.88
CA ARG A 2 13.69 0.11 22.12
C ARG A 2 12.44 0.70 21.46
N ILE A 3 11.90 -0.01 20.49
CA ILE A 3 10.87 0.49 19.57
C ILE A 3 9.58 -0.33 19.76
N ALA A 4 8.46 0.35 20.03
CA ALA A 4 7.13 -0.22 19.98
C ALA A 4 6.51 0.07 18.60
N LEU A 5 6.40 -0.94 17.72
CA LEU A 5 5.80 -0.81 16.42
C LEU A 5 4.34 -1.30 16.46
N LEU A 6 3.39 -0.40 16.20
CA LEU A 6 1.95 -0.66 16.28
C LEU A 6 1.37 -0.96 14.90
N SER A 7 0.57 -2.02 14.78
CA SER A 7 -0.17 -2.34 13.57
C SER A 7 -1.55 -2.88 13.89
N TYR A 8 -2.60 -2.19 13.49
CA TYR A 8 -3.96 -2.63 13.82
C TYR A 8 -4.39 -3.88 13.06
N ARG A 9 -3.83 -4.11 11.86
CA ARG A 9 -4.00 -5.30 11.02
C ARG A 9 -2.71 -5.60 10.26
N SER A 10 -2.34 -6.87 10.17
CA SER A 10 -1.12 -7.28 9.46
C SER A 10 -1.33 -8.64 8.83
N LYS A 11 -1.98 -8.69 7.64
CA LYS A 11 -2.08 -9.97 6.91
C LYS A 11 -0.67 -10.49 6.59
N PRO A 12 -0.35 -11.75 6.89
CA PRO A 12 1.00 -12.29 6.65
C PRO A 12 1.42 -12.23 5.18
N HIS A 13 0.46 -12.50 4.28
CA HIS A 13 0.67 -12.56 2.84
C HIS A 13 -0.34 -11.68 2.13
N GLY A 14 0.11 -10.90 1.14
CA GLY A 14 -0.76 -10.17 0.23
C GLY A 14 -1.37 -8.86 0.75
N GLY A 15 -0.80 -8.25 1.78
CA GLY A 15 -1.23 -6.92 2.26
C GLY A 15 -0.04 -5.99 2.49
N GLY A 16 -0.08 -4.76 1.96
CA GLY A 16 1.03 -3.80 2.06
C GLY A 16 1.47 -3.50 3.49
N GLN A 17 0.53 -3.38 4.45
CA GLN A 17 0.84 -3.09 5.85
C GLN A 17 1.56 -4.23 6.56
N GLY A 18 1.17 -5.50 6.32
CA GLY A 18 1.83 -6.67 6.91
C GLY A 18 3.27 -6.83 6.41
N VAL A 19 3.47 -6.66 5.10
CA VAL A 19 4.80 -6.66 4.46
C VAL A 19 5.68 -5.54 5.03
N TYR A 20 5.15 -4.32 5.15
CA TYR A 20 5.86 -3.20 5.74
C TYR A 20 6.32 -3.49 7.16
N VAL A 21 5.43 -3.96 8.02
CA VAL A 21 5.74 -4.26 9.44
C VAL A 21 6.81 -5.34 9.54
N ARG A 22 6.68 -6.42 8.77
CA ARG A 22 7.64 -7.53 8.74
C ARG A 22 9.05 -7.05 8.38
N HIS A 23 9.18 -6.39 7.23
CA HIS A 23 10.50 -5.97 6.74
C HIS A 23 11.11 -4.84 7.56
N LEU A 24 10.32 -3.81 7.91
CA LEU A 24 10.84 -2.71 8.73
C LEU A 24 11.31 -3.21 10.10
N SER A 25 10.53 -4.06 10.77
CA SER A 25 10.92 -4.58 12.09
C SER A 25 12.19 -5.45 12.01
N ARG A 26 12.34 -6.26 10.96
CA ARG A 26 13.56 -7.05 10.70
C ARG A 26 14.79 -6.15 10.55
N GLU A 27 14.71 -5.15 9.68
CA GLU A 27 15.85 -4.26 9.40
C GLU A 27 16.21 -3.39 10.60
N LEU A 28 15.22 -2.90 11.36
CA LEU A 28 15.47 -2.19 12.61
C LEU A 28 16.20 -3.09 13.62
N ALA A 29 15.82 -4.36 13.73
CA ALA A 29 16.52 -5.33 14.57
C ALA A 29 17.95 -5.62 14.06
N ALA A 30 18.15 -5.70 12.74
CA ALA A 30 19.48 -5.85 12.13
C ALA A 30 20.39 -4.64 12.38
N LEU A 31 19.83 -3.42 12.53
CA LEU A 31 20.55 -2.22 12.96
C LEU A 31 20.87 -2.20 14.46
N GLY A 32 20.54 -3.26 15.20
CA GLY A 32 20.85 -3.38 16.64
C GLY A 32 19.79 -2.76 17.57
N HIS A 33 18.59 -2.46 17.07
CA HIS A 33 17.48 -1.98 17.88
C HIS A 33 16.65 -3.14 18.43
N THR A 34 16.05 -2.96 19.61
CA THR A 34 15.07 -3.90 20.16
C THR A 34 13.68 -3.51 19.66
N VAL A 35 13.02 -4.40 18.94
CA VAL A 35 11.71 -4.11 18.33
C VAL A 35 10.65 -5.06 18.89
N GLU A 36 9.59 -4.49 19.44
CA GLU A 36 8.38 -5.21 19.82
C GLU A 36 7.20 -4.73 18.96
N VAL A 37 6.62 -5.66 18.20
CA VAL A 37 5.46 -5.40 17.35
C VAL A 37 4.19 -5.66 18.13
N PHE A 38 3.35 -4.65 18.29
CA PHE A 38 2.01 -4.76 18.87
C PHE A 38 0.98 -4.85 17.75
N SER A 39 0.36 -6.01 17.58
CA SER A 39 -0.57 -6.19 16.46
C SER A 39 -1.97 -6.64 16.88
N GLY A 40 -2.99 -6.09 16.18
CA GLY A 40 -4.33 -6.64 16.10
C GLY A 40 -4.43 -7.80 15.12
N GLN A 41 -5.61 -8.44 15.04
CA GLN A 41 -5.86 -9.52 14.07
C GLN A 41 -6.18 -8.94 12.67
N PRO A 42 -5.76 -9.65 11.59
CA PRO A 42 -4.86 -10.79 11.57
C PRO A 42 -3.43 -10.41 11.98
N TYR A 43 -2.74 -11.34 12.66
CA TYR A 43 -1.40 -11.08 13.16
C TYR A 43 -0.35 -11.25 12.06
N PRO A 44 0.76 -10.47 12.08
CA PRO A 44 1.87 -10.66 11.15
C PRO A 44 2.65 -11.93 11.45
N GLU A 45 3.30 -12.44 10.41
CA GLU A 45 4.44 -13.35 10.53
C GLU A 45 5.71 -12.52 10.53
N LEU A 46 6.47 -12.56 11.62
CA LEU A 46 7.70 -11.79 11.77
C LEU A 46 8.92 -12.66 11.46
N ASP A 47 9.93 -12.05 10.86
CA ASP A 47 11.26 -12.65 10.71
C ASP A 47 11.98 -12.72 12.08
N PRO A 48 13.07 -13.51 12.23
CA PRO A 48 13.83 -13.58 13.48
C PRO A 48 14.37 -12.21 13.92
N GLY A 49 14.28 -11.92 15.22
CA GLY A 49 14.77 -10.70 15.86
C GLY A 49 13.67 -9.91 16.58
N PRO A 50 12.67 -9.37 15.89
CA PRO A 50 11.53 -8.70 16.51
C PRO A 50 10.65 -9.66 17.33
N THR A 51 10.00 -9.14 18.37
CA THR A 51 9.03 -9.89 19.18
C THR A 51 7.60 -9.42 18.86
N LEU A 52 6.60 -10.33 18.98
CA LEU A 52 5.21 -10.04 18.74
C LEU A 52 4.40 -10.03 20.05
N THR A 53 3.80 -8.90 20.36
CA THR A 53 2.77 -8.76 21.39
C THR A 53 1.39 -8.64 20.74
N LYS A 54 0.54 -9.65 20.96
CA LYS A 54 -0.81 -9.69 20.45
C LYS A 54 -1.74 -8.76 21.22
N VAL A 55 -2.45 -7.88 20.50
CA VAL A 55 -3.46 -6.98 21.03
C VAL A 55 -4.84 -7.44 20.53
N PRO A 56 -5.46 -8.44 21.16
CA PRO A 56 -6.65 -9.09 20.63
C PRO A 56 -7.86 -8.17 20.68
N SER A 57 -8.60 -8.10 19.56
CA SER A 57 -9.93 -7.52 19.41
C SER A 57 -11.01 -8.58 19.55
N LEU A 58 -12.25 -8.23 19.26
CA LEU A 58 -13.35 -9.19 19.10
C LEU A 58 -13.30 -9.91 17.75
N ASP A 59 -12.40 -9.50 16.85
CA ASP A 59 -12.22 -10.07 15.52
C ASP A 59 -13.54 -10.15 14.73
N LEU A 60 -14.24 -9.01 14.66
CA LEU A 60 -15.59 -8.93 14.06
C LEU A 60 -15.56 -9.00 12.53
N TYR A 61 -14.37 -8.80 11.94
CA TYR A 61 -14.16 -8.74 10.48
C TYR A 61 -13.24 -9.86 9.97
N ASN A 62 -13.23 -11.02 10.66
CA ASN A 62 -12.44 -12.16 10.19
C ASN A 62 -13.00 -12.73 8.88
N ASP A 63 -12.13 -13.27 8.05
CA ASP A 63 -12.48 -13.78 6.71
C ASP A 63 -13.47 -14.95 6.75
N ALA A 64 -13.48 -15.74 7.83
CA ALA A 64 -14.36 -16.90 7.97
C ALA A 64 -15.83 -16.53 8.31
N ASN A 65 -16.03 -15.45 9.09
CA ASN A 65 -17.36 -15.00 9.50
C ASN A 65 -17.39 -13.48 9.69
N PRO A 66 -17.33 -12.71 8.61
CA PRO A 66 -17.31 -11.25 8.65
C PRO A 66 -18.62 -10.70 9.24
N PHE A 67 -18.52 -9.63 10.02
CA PHE A 67 -19.64 -8.98 10.72
C PHE A 67 -20.31 -9.88 11.77
N ARG A 68 -19.56 -10.82 12.34
CA ARG A 68 -20.08 -11.69 13.39
C ARG A 68 -20.57 -10.88 14.59
N THR A 69 -21.66 -11.30 15.23
CA THR A 69 -22.08 -10.77 16.52
C THR A 69 -21.42 -11.59 17.63
N PRO A 70 -20.60 -10.99 18.51
CA PRO A 70 -19.93 -11.71 19.59
C PRO A 70 -20.94 -12.14 20.66
N ARG A 71 -20.60 -13.20 21.37
CA ARG A 71 -21.41 -13.65 22.54
C ARG A 71 -21.18 -12.69 23.71
N PRO A 72 -22.14 -12.46 24.59
CA PRO A 72 -22.00 -11.54 25.74
C PRO A 72 -20.77 -11.81 26.62
N ARG A 73 -20.36 -13.08 26.75
CA ARG A 73 -19.17 -13.49 27.50
C ARG A 73 -17.83 -13.13 26.83
N GLU A 74 -17.83 -12.76 25.56
CA GLU A 74 -16.64 -12.32 24.82
C GLU A 74 -16.36 -10.84 25.06
N ILE A 75 -17.35 -10.08 25.53
CA ILE A 75 -17.22 -8.65 25.85
C ILE A 75 -16.51 -8.51 27.20
N ARG A 76 -15.28 -8.03 27.15
CA ARG A 76 -14.38 -7.93 28.33
C ARG A 76 -14.41 -6.55 28.97
N ASP A 77 -14.60 -5.50 28.16
CA ASP A 77 -14.52 -4.11 28.60
C ASP A 77 -15.33 -3.14 27.71
N LEU A 78 -15.23 -1.83 28.04
CA LEU A 78 -15.92 -0.77 27.27
C LEU A 78 -15.40 -0.60 25.85
N ILE A 79 -14.15 -0.99 25.55
CA ILE A 79 -13.59 -0.92 24.19
C ILE A 79 -14.26 -2.00 23.32
N ASP A 80 -14.49 -3.19 23.88
CA ASP A 80 -15.24 -4.26 23.20
C ASP A 80 -16.69 -3.82 22.92
N VAL A 81 -17.35 -3.16 23.88
CA VAL A 81 -18.69 -2.57 23.65
C VAL A 81 -18.65 -1.52 22.54
N LEU A 82 -17.68 -0.63 22.53
CA LEU A 82 -17.50 0.39 21.50
C LEU A 82 -17.33 -0.27 20.12
N GLU A 83 -16.56 -1.37 20.04
CA GLU A 83 -16.30 -2.12 18.81
C GLU A 83 -17.62 -2.68 18.24
N VAL A 84 -18.40 -3.36 19.07
CA VAL A 84 -19.70 -3.92 18.67
C VAL A 84 -20.71 -2.84 18.24
N VAL A 85 -20.86 -1.79 19.03
CA VAL A 85 -21.80 -0.69 18.72
C VAL A 85 -21.41 0.02 17.42
N THR A 86 -20.11 0.22 17.20
CA THR A 86 -19.63 0.85 15.96
C THR A 86 -19.94 -0.03 14.74
N MET A 87 -19.69 -1.33 14.83
CA MET A 87 -20.04 -2.29 13.76
C MET A 87 -21.56 -2.32 13.51
N TRP A 88 -22.38 -2.44 14.54
CA TRP A 88 -23.85 -2.46 14.39
C TRP A 88 -24.42 -1.19 13.76
N THR A 89 -23.70 -0.08 13.91
CA THR A 89 -24.05 1.18 13.25
C THR A 89 -23.37 1.38 11.91
N ALA A 90 -22.92 0.28 11.27
CA ALA A 90 -22.21 0.28 9.98
C ALA A 90 -20.91 1.10 9.94
N GLY A 91 -20.23 1.24 11.06
CA GLY A 91 -18.90 1.87 11.13
C GLY A 91 -17.80 0.82 11.21
N PHE A 92 -16.56 1.21 10.82
CA PHE A 92 -15.36 0.40 10.99
C PHE A 92 -14.63 0.82 12.28
N PRO A 93 -14.60 -0.03 13.33
CA PRO A 93 -14.10 0.34 14.66
C PRO A 93 -12.60 0.16 14.85
N GLU A 94 -11.97 -0.74 14.10
CA GLU A 94 -10.63 -1.29 14.39
C GLU A 94 -9.54 -0.24 14.63
N PRO A 95 -9.36 0.81 13.78
CA PRO A 95 -8.33 1.80 14.02
C PRO A 95 -8.48 2.48 15.39
N ARG A 96 -9.72 2.75 15.81
CA ARG A 96 -9.99 3.39 17.09
C ARG A 96 -9.77 2.45 18.26
N THR A 97 -10.36 1.26 18.20
CA THR A 97 -10.35 0.31 19.32
C THR A 97 -8.98 -0.31 19.54
N PHE A 98 -8.25 -0.60 18.44
CA PHE A 98 -6.87 -1.05 18.52
C PHE A 98 -5.98 0.00 19.22
N SER A 99 -6.03 1.27 18.79
CA SER A 99 -5.18 2.31 19.38
C SER A 99 -5.44 2.50 20.87
N LEU A 100 -6.70 2.38 21.33
CA LEU A 100 -7.06 2.46 22.73
C LEU A 100 -6.51 1.27 23.53
N ARG A 101 -6.57 0.06 22.97
CA ARG A 101 -5.98 -1.14 23.61
C ARG A 101 -4.46 -1.04 23.68
N ALA A 102 -3.81 -0.62 22.57
CA ALA A 102 -2.37 -0.41 22.53
C ALA A 102 -1.93 0.65 23.54
N ALA A 103 -2.62 1.80 23.62
CA ALA A 103 -2.34 2.83 24.60
C ALA A 103 -2.48 2.34 26.04
N ARG A 104 -3.52 1.53 26.33
CA ARG A 104 -3.70 0.92 27.66
C ARG A 104 -2.52 0.01 28.03
N THR A 105 -2.05 -0.81 27.07
CA THR A 105 -0.93 -1.73 27.31
C THR A 105 0.40 -0.99 27.49
N LEU A 106 0.63 0.08 26.72
CA LEU A 106 1.90 0.80 26.71
C LEU A 106 2.04 1.81 27.86
N LYS A 107 0.94 2.38 28.37
CA LYS A 107 1.01 3.37 29.47
C LYS A 107 1.74 2.89 30.71
N ASP A 108 1.64 1.61 31.04
CA ASP A 108 2.32 1.01 32.20
C ASP A 108 3.76 0.55 31.85
N ARG A 109 4.22 0.81 30.60
CA ARG A 109 5.51 0.38 30.06
C ARG A 109 6.30 1.55 29.45
N LEU A 110 6.11 2.76 30.00
CA LEU A 110 6.75 3.98 29.50
C LEU A 110 8.27 3.85 29.44
N ASP A 111 8.86 3.22 30.46
CA ASP A 111 10.32 3.03 30.56
C ASP A 111 10.86 1.89 29.71
N ASP A 112 9.99 1.09 29.07
CA ASP A 112 10.40 -0.04 28.24
C ASP A 112 10.75 0.38 26.81
N PHE A 113 10.24 1.53 26.34
CA PHE A 113 10.37 1.97 24.96
C PHE A 113 10.87 3.41 24.85
N ASP A 114 11.70 3.65 23.85
CA ASP A 114 12.24 4.97 23.55
C ASP A 114 11.35 5.72 22.54
N VAL A 115 10.59 4.98 21.69
CA VAL A 115 9.68 5.53 20.67
C VAL A 115 8.53 4.57 20.39
N VAL A 116 7.37 5.13 20.03
CA VAL A 116 6.20 4.41 19.52
C VAL A 116 6.01 4.78 18.05
N HIS A 117 5.97 3.79 17.17
CA HIS A 117 5.70 3.96 15.75
C HIS A 117 4.36 3.33 15.37
N ASP A 118 3.41 4.13 14.90
CA ASP A 118 2.11 3.69 14.44
C ASP A 118 2.09 3.44 12.94
N ASN A 119 1.68 2.24 12.51
CA ASN A 119 1.50 1.90 11.11
C ASN A 119 0.05 2.15 10.67
N GLN A 120 -0.22 3.36 10.24
CA GLN A 120 -1.49 3.86 9.63
C GLN A 120 -2.78 3.66 10.47
N CYS A 121 -2.70 3.34 11.75
CA CYS A 121 -3.89 3.28 12.58
C CYS A 121 -4.49 4.67 12.81
N LEU A 122 -3.62 5.66 13.14
CA LEU A 122 -3.99 7.06 13.42
C LEU A 122 -5.15 7.18 14.40
N GLY A 123 -5.18 6.29 15.38
CA GLY A 123 -6.23 6.22 16.36
C GLY A 123 -6.04 7.16 17.53
N SER A 124 -7.12 7.49 18.23
CA SER A 124 -7.09 8.46 19.35
C SER A 124 -6.18 8.04 20.52
N GLY A 125 -5.88 6.74 20.67
CA GLY A 125 -4.94 6.23 21.66
C GLY A 125 -3.52 6.79 21.51
N LEU A 126 -3.09 7.16 20.29
CA LEU A 126 -1.78 7.76 20.04
C LEU A 126 -1.62 9.09 20.78
N LEU A 127 -2.69 9.93 20.80
CA LEU A 127 -2.66 11.19 21.54
C LEU A 127 -2.62 10.96 23.06
N GLU A 128 -3.08 9.80 23.54
CA GLU A 128 -2.93 9.44 24.94
C GLU A 128 -1.51 9.00 25.27
N LEU A 129 -0.80 8.35 24.32
CA LEU A 129 0.60 7.99 24.45
C LEU A 129 1.50 9.23 24.43
N GLU A 130 1.28 10.20 23.54
CA GLU A 130 1.99 11.50 23.56
C GLU A 130 1.82 12.21 24.89
N LYS A 131 0.58 12.28 25.42
CA LYS A 131 0.30 12.89 26.73
C LYS A 131 1.00 12.15 27.89
N ALA A 132 1.23 10.86 27.75
CA ALA A 132 1.98 10.06 28.72
C ALA A 132 3.50 10.28 28.63
N GLY A 133 3.98 10.97 27.57
CA GLY A 133 5.40 11.30 27.38
C GLY A 133 6.12 10.45 26.34
N PHE A 134 5.43 9.57 25.60
CA PHE A 134 6.05 8.83 24.51
C PHE A 134 6.34 9.74 23.31
N PRO A 135 7.53 9.67 22.69
CA PRO A 135 7.73 10.09 21.33
C PRO A 135 6.88 9.21 20.40
N VAL A 136 6.01 9.82 19.57
CA VAL A 136 5.10 9.10 18.67
C VAL A 136 5.37 9.51 17.23
N VAL A 137 5.65 8.52 16.38
CA VAL A 137 5.78 8.65 14.94
C VAL A 137 4.65 7.85 14.27
N ALA A 138 4.09 8.34 13.18
CA ALA A 138 3.08 7.60 12.43
C ALA A 138 3.46 7.50 10.95
N THR A 139 3.39 6.29 10.39
CA THR A 139 3.44 6.10 8.93
C THR A 139 2.03 6.15 8.36
N VAL A 140 1.84 6.96 7.32
CA VAL A 140 0.62 7.07 6.52
C VAL A 140 0.95 6.69 5.08
N HIS A 141 0.51 5.51 4.64
CA HIS A 141 0.83 5.01 3.30
C HIS A 141 0.07 5.78 2.20
N HIS A 142 -1.18 6.13 2.46
CA HIS A 142 -1.99 7.03 1.63
C HIS A 142 -3.21 7.52 2.43
N PRO A 143 -3.79 8.67 2.09
CA PRO A 143 -5.01 9.12 2.74
C PRO A 143 -6.22 8.34 2.23
N ILE A 144 -6.95 7.66 3.13
CA ILE A 144 -8.15 6.85 2.81
C ILE A 144 -9.34 7.74 2.34
N THR A 145 -9.17 9.05 2.30
CA THR A 145 -10.15 10.00 1.75
C THR A 145 -10.45 9.73 0.28
N ARG A 146 -9.44 9.31 -0.51
CA ARG A 146 -9.59 8.94 -1.92
C ARG A 146 -10.47 7.70 -2.08
N ASP A 147 -10.25 6.67 -1.25
CA ASP A 147 -11.09 5.47 -1.23
C ASP A 147 -12.53 5.78 -0.87
N ARG A 148 -12.74 6.67 0.13
CA ARG A 148 -14.09 7.13 0.49
C ARG A 148 -14.76 7.87 -0.67
N ALA A 149 -14.06 8.78 -1.35
CA ALA A 149 -14.62 9.54 -2.46
C ALA A 149 -15.10 8.61 -3.57
N LEU A 150 -14.27 7.63 -3.95
CA LEU A 150 -14.61 6.63 -4.95
C LEU A 150 -15.80 5.75 -4.50
N ALA A 151 -15.75 5.21 -3.28
CA ALA A 151 -16.83 4.41 -2.73
C ALA A 151 -18.17 5.15 -2.66
N MET A 152 -18.13 6.44 -2.35
CA MET A 152 -19.33 7.29 -2.32
C MET A 152 -19.88 7.60 -3.72
N LYS A 153 -19.01 7.72 -4.74
CA LYS A 153 -19.40 7.90 -6.15
C LYS A 153 -20.13 6.66 -6.66
N GLU A 154 -19.60 5.47 -6.37
CA GLU A 154 -20.13 4.19 -6.84
C GLU A 154 -21.31 3.65 -6.03
N ALA A 155 -21.46 4.08 -4.77
CA ALA A 155 -22.51 3.58 -3.90
C ALA A 155 -23.91 3.95 -4.42
N PRO A 156 -24.84 2.98 -4.57
CA PRO A 156 -26.23 3.28 -4.84
C PRO A 156 -26.84 4.12 -3.72
N LEU A 157 -27.82 4.97 -4.01
CA LEU A 157 -28.41 5.93 -3.07
C LEU A 157 -28.79 5.32 -1.72
N ARG A 158 -29.33 4.10 -1.74
CA ARG A 158 -29.71 3.35 -0.52
C ARG A 158 -28.53 2.95 0.37
N LYS A 159 -27.32 2.83 -0.20
CA LYS A 159 -26.09 2.43 0.52
C LYS A 159 -25.21 3.63 0.92
N LYS A 160 -25.44 4.85 0.41
CA LYS A 160 -24.60 6.02 0.68
C LYS A 160 -24.43 6.32 2.17
N ILE A 161 -25.48 6.15 2.97
CA ILE A 161 -25.42 6.38 4.44
C ILE A 161 -24.52 5.36 5.11
N THR A 162 -24.65 4.07 4.76
CA THR A 162 -23.80 3.01 5.34
C THR A 162 -22.36 3.15 4.88
N THR A 163 -22.12 3.47 3.61
CA THR A 163 -20.77 3.78 3.08
C THR A 163 -20.15 4.96 3.81
N TRP A 164 -20.88 6.06 4.00
CA TRP A 164 -20.39 7.21 4.77
C TRP A 164 -20.07 6.85 6.23
N ARG A 165 -20.91 6.05 6.86
CA ARG A 165 -20.70 5.54 8.24
C ARG A 165 -19.49 4.63 8.34
N TRP A 166 -19.25 3.78 7.35
CA TRP A 166 -18.07 2.92 7.28
C TRP A 166 -16.77 3.71 7.41
N PHE A 167 -16.65 4.79 6.64
CA PHE A 167 -15.50 5.70 6.70
C PHE A 167 -15.55 6.72 7.85
N GLY A 168 -16.42 6.54 8.84
CA GLY A 168 -16.56 7.46 9.97
C GLY A 168 -15.30 7.64 10.83
N PHE A 169 -14.39 6.67 10.78
CA PHE A 169 -13.09 6.74 11.46
C PHE A 169 -12.15 7.81 10.88
N LEU A 170 -12.31 8.21 9.62
CA LEU A 170 -11.47 9.23 8.96
C LEU A 170 -11.44 10.55 9.70
N GLY A 171 -12.56 10.99 10.26
CA GLY A 171 -12.59 12.22 11.07
C GLY A 171 -11.70 12.14 12.31
N MET A 172 -11.48 10.94 12.85
CA MET A 172 -10.51 10.71 13.92
C MET A 172 -9.10 10.71 13.38
N GLN A 173 -8.81 9.99 12.28
CA GLN A 173 -7.49 9.94 11.67
C GLN A 173 -6.99 11.33 11.29
N ILE A 174 -7.80 12.15 10.61
CA ILE A 174 -7.49 13.54 10.28
C ILE A 174 -7.15 14.36 11.54
N ARG A 175 -7.96 14.21 12.60
CA ARG A 175 -7.71 14.95 13.86
C ARG A 175 -6.43 14.53 14.55
N VAL A 176 -6.11 13.23 14.53
CA VAL A 176 -4.88 12.69 15.10
C VAL A 176 -3.68 13.15 14.30
N SER A 177 -3.69 12.97 12.96
CA SER A 177 -2.59 13.38 12.08
C SER A 177 -2.24 14.86 12.22
N ARG A 178 -3.23 15.75 12.34
CA ARG A 178 -2.99 17.19 12.57
C ARG A 178 -2.25 17.52 13.87
N ARG A 179 -2.23 16.60 14.83
CA ARG A 179 -1.60 16.80 16.14
C ARG A 179 -0.26 16.13 16.29
N LEU A 180 -0.06 15.00 15.60
CA LEU A 180 1.24 14.32 15.59
C LEU A 180 2.31 15.23 15.00
N GLN A 181 3.51 15.18 15.56
CA GLN A 181 4.62 16.04 15.16
C GLN A 181 5.46 15.41 14.04
N GLU A 182 5.53 14.09 13.99
CA GLU A 182 6.33 13.34 13.02
C GLU A 182 5.44 12.37 12.26
N ILE A 183 5.30 12.60 10.95
CA ILE A 183 4.56 11.73 10.03
C ILE A 183 5.51 11.25 8.95
N ILE A 184 5.58 9.95 8.75
CA ILE A 184 6.26 9.32 7.63
C ILE A 184 5.21 9.02 6.55
N THR A 185 5.56 9.26 5.29
CA THR A 185 4.79 8.80 4.14
C THR A 185 5.68 8.19 3.08
N VAL A 186 5.09 7.52 2.09
CA VAL A 186 5.83 6.64 1.19
C VAL A 186 6.22 7.28 -0.14
N SER A 187 5.68 8.48 -0.44
CA SER A 187 5.98 9.22 -1.68
C SER A 187 5.67 10.71 -1.53
N GLY A 188 6.25 11.54 -2.39
CA GLY A 188 5.92 12.96 -2.49
C GLY A 188 4.45 13.19 -2.82
N ASN A 189 3.89 12.41 -3.75
CA ASN A 189 2.46 12.45 -4.06
C ASN A 189 1.60 12.16 -2.82
N SER A 190 1.93 11.13 -2.03
CA SER A 190 1.21 10.87 -0.78
C SER A 190 1.39 11.98 0.26
N ALA A 191 2.54 12.66 0.30
CA ALA A 191 2.77 13.80 1.18
C ALA A 191 1.85 14.98 0.82
N GLU A 192 1.72 15.30 -0.46
CA GLU A 192 0.81 16.33 -0.96
C GLU A 192 -0.65 15.99 -0.65
N ASP A 193 -1.07 14.75 -0.91
CA ASP A 193 -2.41 14.26 -0.60
C ASP A 193 -2.71 14.33 0.91
N ILE A 194 -1.76 13.95 1.78
CA ILE A 194 -1.92 14.03 3.24
C ILE A 194 -2.00 15.49 3.70
N ALA A 195 -1.13 16.35 3.18
CA ALA A 195 -1.15 17.76 3.48
C ALA A 195 -2.50 18.41 3.07
N GLY A 196 -2.96 18.14 1.86
CA GLY A 196 -4.22 18.64 1.32
C GLY A 196 -5.46 18.07 2.01
N ASP A 197 -5.61 16.75 2.01
CA ASP A 197 -6.82 16.06 2.48
C ASP A 197 -6.94 16.07 4.02
N PHE A 198 -5.83 15.90 4.73
CA PHE A 198 -5.84 15.88 6.19
C PHE A 198 -5.54 17.26 6.80
N GLY A 199 -4.97 18.19 6.03
CA GLY A 199 -4.55 19.50 6.51
C GLY A 199 -3.42 19.40 7.53
N VAL A 200 -2.45 18.52 7.27
CA VAL A 200 -1.20 18.37 8.01
C VAL A 200 -0.20 19.37 7.45
N ASP A 201 0.58 19.98 8.34
CA ASP A 201 1.69 20.84 7.97
C ASP A 201 2.74 20.04 7.19
N PRO A 202 3.09 20.40 5.95
CA PRO A 202 4.08 19.69 5.13
C PRO A 202 5.44 19.51 5.84
N ASP A 203 5.86 20.45 6.66
CA ASP A 203 7.14 20.38 7.40
C ASP A 203 7.18 19.25 8.45
N ARG A 204 6.04 18.64 8.75
CA ARG A 204 5.93 17.47 9.64
C ARG A 204 5.90 16.14 8.90
N ILE A 205 5.94 16.18 7.56
CA ILE A 205 5.82 14.99 6.73
C ILE A 205 7.20 14.68 6.15
N VAL A 206 7.71 13.50 6.49
CA VAL A 206 8.96 12.99 5.95
C VAL A 206 8.65 11.86 4.96
N THR A 207 9.10 12.00 3.72
CA THR A 207 8.94 10.96 2.71
C THR A 207 10.02 9.91 2.84
N ILE A 208 9.61 8.67 3.10
CA ILE A 208 10.46 7.48 3.14
C ILE A 208 9.79 6.40 2.29
N PRO A 209 10.35 6.04 1.12
CA PRO A 209 9.72 5.08 0.23
C PRO A 209 9.66 3.68 0.86
N LEU A 210 8.85 2.80 0.26
CA LEU A 210 8.86 1.39 0.64
C LEU A 210 10.08 0.68 0.05
N GLY A 211 10.56 -0.32 0.76
CA GLY A 211 11.62 -1.20 0.28
C GLY A 211 11.08 -2.41 -0.48
N VAL A 212 11.98 -3.09 -1.17
CA VAL A 212 11.77 -4.40 -1.78
C VAL A 212 12.85 -5.38 -1.30
N ASP A 213 12.48 -6.66 -1.20
CA ASP A 213 13.41 -7.75 -0.92
C ASP A 213 14.17 -8.11 -2.21
N THR A 214 15.36 -7.51 -2.40
CA THR A 214 16.18 -7.68 -3.61
C THR A 214 16.81 -9.06 -3.74
N ASP A 215 16.87 -9.83 -2.66
CA ASP A 215 17.35 -11.20 -2.67
C ASP A 215 16.26 -12.15 -3.19
N ARG A 216 15.01 -11.86 -2.87
CA ARG A 216 13.85 -12.60 -3.36
C ARG A 216 13.44 -12.16 -4.78
N PHE A 217 13.30 -10.86 -5.00
CA PHE A 217 12.99 -10.29 -6.31
C PHE A 217 14.29 -9.91 -7.05
N HIS A 218 14.87 -10.89 -7.77
CA HIS A 218 16.15 -10.70 -8.48
C HIS A 218 16.05 -11.08 -9.96
N ASP A 219 16.99 -10.64 -10.78
CA ASP A 219 17.01 -10.77 -12.24
C ASP A 219 17.57 -12.09 -12.79
N GLY A 220 17.86 -13.07 -11.94
CA GLY A 220 18.48 -14.34 -12.35
C GLY A 220 17.51 -15.39 -12.93
N ARG A 221 16.21 -15.09 -13.05
CA ARG A 221 15.20 -16.05 -13.50
C ARG A 221 15.09 -16.14 -15.01
N ARG A 222 14.76 -17.35 -15.51
CA ARG A 222 14.54 -17.55 -16.94
C ARG A 222 13.22 -16.93 -17.37
N ARG A 223 13.27 -16.01 -18.34
CA ARG A 223 12.08 -15.39 -18.94
C ARG A 223 11.33 -16.35 -19.84
N GLU A 224 10.02 -16.32 -19.78
CA GLU A 224 9.12 -17.01 -20.71
C GLU A 224 8.73 -16.05 -21.84
N PRO A 225 9.06 -16.38 -23.10
CA PRO A 225 8.75 -15.52 -24.22
C PRO A 225 7.26 -15.20 -24.36
N GLY A 226 6.93 -13.91 -24.53
CA GLY A 226 5.56 -13.42 -24.64
C GLY A 226 4.76 -13.44 -23.35
N ARG A 227 5.39 -13.69 -22.19
CA ARG A 227 4.71 -13.64 -20.89
C ARG A 227 4.68 -12.21 -20.35
N LEU A 228 3.47 -11.72 -20.09
CA LEU A 228 3.20 -10.53 -19.31
C LEU A 228 2.83 -10.92 -17.87
N VAL A 229 3.09 -10.05 -16.90
CA VAL A 229 2.63 -10.20 -15.51
C VAL A 229 1.94 -8.92 -15.03
N CYS A 230 0.87 -9.08 -14.26
CA CYS A 230 0.23 -7.99 -13.51
C CYS A 230 -0.16 -8.51 -12.13
N VAL A 231 0.30 -7.80 -11.08
CA VAL A 231 -0.05 -8.06 -9.69
C VAL A 231 -1.01 -6.96 -9.26
N ALA A 232 -2.29 -7.27 -9.14
CA ALA A 232 -3.30 -6.27 -8.81
C ALA A 232 -4.60 -6.90 -8.31
N SER A 233 -5.33 -6.20 -7.45
CA SER A 233 -6.71 -6.57 -7.10
C SER A 233 -7.64 -6.25 -8.28
N ALA A 234 -7.99 -7.27 -9.08
CA ALA A 234 -8.64 -7.11 -10.38
C ALA A 234 -10.03 -6.45 -10.35
N ASP A 235 -10.72 -6.54 -9.22
CA ASP A 235 -12.05 -5.95 -9.04
C ASP A 235 -12.01 -4.61 -8.29
N GLN A 236 -10.80 -4.04 -8.08
CA GLN A 236 -10.63 -2.68 -7.57
C GLN A 236 -10.45 -1.71 -8.74
N PRO A 237 -11.35 -0.72 -8.94
CA PRO A 237 -11.29 0.21 -10.06
C PRO A 237 -9.96 0.95 -10.18
N LEU A 238 -9.38 1.37 -9.02
CA LEU A 238 -8.09 2.07 -8.98
C LEU A 238 -6.90 1.25 -9.50
N LYS A 239 -7.02 -0.07 -9.61
CA LYS A 239 -5.93 -0.94 -10.11
C LYS A 239 -5.94 -1.14 -11.63
N GLY A 240 -6.94 -0.61 -12.36
CA GLY A 240 -6.94 -0.51 -13.81
C GLY A 240 -6.93 -1.84 -14.59
N VAL A 241 -7.18 -3.00 -13.96
CA VAL A 241 -7.18 -4.30 -14.63
C VAL A 241 -8.14 -4.35 -15.82
N PRO A 242 -9.34 -3.73 -15.81
CA PRO A 242 -10.19 -3.63 -16.98
C PRO A 242 -9.54 -2.93 -18.18
N VAL A 243 -8.67 -1.93 -17.94
CA VAL A 243 -7.91 -1.23 -19.00
C VAL A 243 -6.88 -2.19 -19.60
N LEU A 244 -6.12 -2.91 -18.76
CA LEU A 244 -5.15 -3.92 -19.19
C LEU A 244 -5.81 -5.01 -20.04
N LEU A 245 -6.97 -5.54 -19.65
CA LEU A 245 -7.65 -6.60 -20.42
C LEU A 245 -8.09 -6.10 -21.80
N ARG A 246 -8.55 -4.84 -21.93
CA ARG A 246 -8.85 -4.23 -23.21
C ARG A 246 -7.60 -4.02 -24.07
N ALA A 247 -6.49 -3.59 -23.45
CA ALA A 247 -5.20 -3.46 -24.14
C ALA A 247 -4.67 -4.82 -24.60
N LEU A 248 -4.73 -5.85 -23.76
CA LEU A 248 -4.31 -7.22 -24.11
C LEU A 248 -5.06 -7.77 -25.31
N ALA A 249 -6.37 -7.49 -25.44
CA ALA A 249 -7.14 -7.90 -26.60
C ALA A 249 -6.55 -7.31 -27.90
N LYS A 250 -6.13 -6.03 -27.89
CA LYS A 250 -5.47 -5.38 -29.03
C LYS A 250 -4.06 -5.93 -29.28
N VAL A 251 -3.26 -6.11 -28.24
CA VAL A 251 -1.91 -6.69 -28.34
C VAL A 251 -1.95 -8.07 -29.01
N ARG A 252 -2.96 -8.89 -28.73
CA ARG A 252 -3.11 -10.22 -29.32
C ARG A 252 -3.41 -10.21 -30.81
N GLU A 253 -3.88 -9.12 -31.39
CA GLU A 253 -4.04 -8.99 -32.85
C GLU A 253 -2.69 -9.03 -33.55
N GLU A 254 -1.65 -8.44 -32.96
CA GLU A 254 -0.28 -8.40 -33.48
C GLU A 254 0.59 -9.54 -32.94
N HIS A 255 0.37 -9.94 -31.67
CA HIS A 255 1.12 -10.96 -30.94
C HIS A 255 0.19 -12.09 -30.44
N PRO A 256 -0.31 -13.00 -31.31
CA PRO A 256 -1.31 -14.01 -30.92
C PRO A 256 -0.86 -14.97 -29.81
N GLY A 257 0.46 -15.15 -29.65
CA GLY A 257 1.05 -16.01 -28.63
C GLY A 257 1.22 -15.37 -27.25
N VAL A 258 0.90 -14.07 -27.08
CA VAL A 258 1.07 -13.38 -25.82
C VAL A 258 0.14 -13.95 -24.74
N ARG A 259 0.66 -14.10 -23.53
CA ARG A 259 -0.08 -14.55 -22.34
C ARG A 259 0.12 -13.60 -21.16
N LEU A 260 -0.93 -13.39 -20.41
CA LEU A 260 -0.90 -12.59 -19.17
C LEU A 260 -1.03 -13.51 -17.95
N THR A 261 -0.07 -13.48 -17.05
CA THR A 261 -0.24 -13.97 -15.68
C THR A 261 -0.84 -12.85 -14.84
N LEU A 262 -2.10 -12.98 -14.47
CA LEU A 262 -2.80 -12.04 -13.60
C LEU A 262 -2.84 -12.62 -12.18
N ILE A 263 -2.04 -12.05 -11.30
CA ILE A 263 -1.97 -12.45 -9.89
C ILE A 263 -3.04 -11.64 -9.14
N SER A 264 -4.20 -12.27 -8.97
CA SER A 264 -5.39 -11.64 -8.42
C SER A 264 -6.46 -12.66 -8.03
N LYS A 265 -7.29 -12.29 -7.06
CA LYS A 265 -8.54 -13.00 -6.77
C LYS A 265 -9.68 -12.31 -7.54
N LEU A 266 -10.33 -13.04 -8.45
CA LEU A 266 -11.47 -12.53 -9.22
C LEU A 266 -12.82 -12.83 -8.55
N LYS A 267 -13.71 -11.85 -8.58
CA LYS A 267 -15.13 -12.08 -8.30
C LYS A 267 -15.78 -12.80 -9.49
N PRO A 268 -16.57 -13.87 -9.28
CA PRO A 268 -17.19 -14.63 -10.37
C PRO A 268 -18.08 -13.78 -11.31
N LYS A 269 -18.62 -12.66 -10.80
CA LYS A 269 -19.49 -11.73 -11.55
C LYS A 269 -18.89 -10.32 -11.62
N GLY A 270 -17.60 -10.15 -11.30
CA GLY A 270 -16.88 -8.88 -11.36
C GLY A 270 -16.70 -8.36 -12.79
N GLU A 271 -16.30 -7.11 -12.95
CA GLU A 271 -16.06 -6.51 -14.26
C GLU A 271 -14.94 -7.24 -15.01
N ALA A 272 -13.84 -7.54 -14.34
CA ALA A 272 -12.71 -8.25 -14.94
C ALA A 272 -13.14 -9.63 -15.46
N SER A 273 -13.93 -10.40 -14.69
CA SER A 273 -14.44 -11.71 -15.14
C SER A 273 -15.34 -11.57 -16.38
N ARG A 274 -16.23 -10.58 -16.42
CA ARG A 274 -17.10 -10.31 -17.58
C ARG A 274 -16.30 -9.88 -18.81
N LEU A 275 -15.22 -9.10 -18.62
CA LEU A 275 -14.34 -8.69 -19.72
C LEU A 275 -13.56 -9.87 -20.30
N LEU A 276 -13.04 -10.76 -19.47
CA LEU A 276 -12.36 -11.99 -19.94
C LEU A 276 -13.27 -12.80 -20.89
N ASP A 277 -14.55 -12.93 -20.56
CA ASP A 277 -15.52 -13.66 -21.41
C ASP A 277 -15.85 -12.86 -22.69
N ARG A 278 -16.16 -11.57 -22.55
CA ARG A 278 -16.55 -10.69 -23.66
C ARG A 278 -15.45 -10.56 -24.70
N LEU A 279 -14.20 -10.39 -24.26
CA LEU A 279 -13.02 -10.22 -25.10
C LEU A 279 -12.38 -11.55 -25.52
N ARG A 280 -12.93 -12.69 -25.08
CA ARG A 280 -12.42 -14.05 -25.36
C ARG A 280 -10.95 -14.22 -24.94
N LEU A 281 -10.61 -13.77 -23.73
CA LEU A 281 -9.24 -13.79 -23.21
C LEU A 281 -8.95 -14.94 -22.23
N ARG A 282 -9.93 -15.82 -21.95
CA ARG A 282 -9.76 -16.92 -20.99
C ARG A 282 -8.59 -17.87 -21.31
N ASP A 283 -8.28 -18.05 -22.59
CA ASP A 283 -7.17 -18.88 -23.07
C ASP A 283 -5.81 -18.16 -22.99
N ALA A 284 -5.79 -16.83 -22.83
CA ALA A 284 -4.60 -15.99 -22.83
C ALA A 284 -4.25 -15.44 -21.45
N VAL A 285 -5.11 -15.64 -20.44
CA VAL A 285 -4.91 -15.11 -19.08
C VAL A 285 -4.86 -16.25 -18.08
N ASP A 286 -3.69 -16.44 -17.48
CA ASP A 286 -3.46 -17.36 -16.37
C ASP A 286 -3.79 -16.63 -15.06
N LEU A 287 -4.91 -17.00 -14.44
CA LEU A 287 -5.35 -16.43 -13.18
C LEU A 287 -4.71 -17.18 -12.01
N VAL A 288 -3.97 -16.46 -11.19
CA VAL A 288 -3.28 -17.02 -10.03
C VAL A 288 -3.68 -16.26 -8.78
N SER A 289 -3.93 -16.97 -7.68
CA SER A 289 -4.27 -16.34 -6.39
C SER A 289 -3.82 -17.21 -5.22
N GLY A 290 -3.56 -16.58 -4.07
CA GLY A 290 -3.14 -17.30 -2.86
C GLY A 290 -1.70 -17.78 -2.93
N VAL A 291 -0.86 -17.12 -3.73
CA VAL A 291 0.58 -17.38 -3.81
C VAL A 291 1.30 -16.87 -2.56
N ASP A 292 2.34 -17.56 -2.16
CA ASP A 292 3.29 -17.05 -1.19
C ASP A 292 4.30 -16.08 -1.84
N ASP A 293 5.19 -15.49 -1.03
CA ASP A 293 6.14 -14.50 -1.51
C ASP A 293 7.17 -15.08 -2.49
N ASP A 294 7.55 -16.34 -2.35
CA ASP A 294 8.53 -17.00 -3.23
C ASP A 294 7.88 -17.36 -4.58
N GLU A 295 6.65 -17.85 -4.56
CA GLU A 295 5.85 -18.09 -5.77
C GLU A 295 5.57 -16.77 -6.51
N LEU A 296 5.26 -15.69 -5.77
CA LEU A 296 5.08 -14.36 -6.35
C LEU A 296 6.34 -13.89 -7.08
N ALA A 297 7.50 -14.00 -6.43
CA ALA A 297 8.78 -13.61 -7.02
C ALA A 297 9.13 -14.45 -8.25
N GLU A 298 8.79 -15.76 -8.26
CA GLU A 298 8.99 -16.63 -9.40
C GLU A 298 8.10 -16.22 -10.58
N LEU A 299 6.82 -15.98 -10.34
CA LEU A 299 5.87 -15.56 -11.37
C LEU A 299 6.25 -14.20 -11.97
N VAL A 300 6.60 -13.22 -11.14
CA VAL A 300 7.07 -11.91 -11.60
C VAL A 300 8.38 -12.06 -12.36
N GLY A 301 9.36 -12.77 -11.80
CA GLY A 301 10.68 -12.96 -12.39
C GLY A 301 10.69 -13.75 -13.70
N SER A 302 9.68 -14.57 -13.98
CA SER A 302 9.55 -15.30 -15.25
C SER A 302 8.95 -14.49 -16.38
N ALA A 303 8.36 -13.33 -16.13
CA ALA A 303 7.73 -12.52 -17.15
C ALA A 303 8.74 -11.64 -17.92
N GLU A 304 8.53 -11.46 -19.23
CA GLU A 304 9.31 -10.51 -20.04
C GLU A 304 8.92 -9.06 -19.72
N ILE A 305 7.62 -8.81 -19.53
CA ILE A 305 7.07 -7.48 -19.30
C ILE A 305 6.13 -7.53 -18.10
N ALA A 306 6.33 -6.62 -17.17
CA ALA A 306 5.38 -6.33 -16.10
C ALA A 306 4.50 -5.14 -16.50
N VAL A 307 3.21 -5.18 -16.10
CA VAL A 307 2.27 -4.10 -16.38
C VAL A 307 1.60 -3.65 -15.09
N VAL A 308 1.69 -2.34 -14.82
CA VAL A 308 1.03 -1.67 -13.69
C VAL A 308 0.05 -0.63 -14.25
N PRO A 309 -1.22 -1.03 -14.53
CA PRO A 309 -2.18 -0.20 -15.27
C PRO A 309 -3.02 0.70 -14.35
N SER A 310 -2.53 1.01 -13.17
CA SER A 310 -3.27 1.65 -12.09
C SER A 310 -3.82 3.03 -12.47
N MET A 311 -4.98 3.38 -11.91
CA MET A 311 -5.59 4.72 -12.00
C MET A 311 -5.11 5.64 -10.87
N TYR A 312 -4.61 5.08 -9.78
CA TYR A 312 -3.96 5.76 -8.66
C TYR A 312 -3.06 4.80 -7.90
N GLU A 313 -1.89 5.27 -7.49
CA GLU A 313 -0.95 4.59 -6.59
C GLU A 313 -0.34 5.56 -5.59
N GLY A 314 -0.33 5.18 -4.32
CA GLY A 314 0.42 5.89 -3.28
C GLY A 314 1.92 5.61 -3.33
N PHE A 315 2.33 4.44 -3.86
CA PHE A 315 3.74 4.06 -4.08
C PHE A 315 3.86 3.04 -5.23
N SER A 316 3.35 1.84 -5.09
CA SER A 316 3.38 0.67 -5.97
C SER A 316 4.52 -0.31 -5.72
N LEU A 317 4.35 -1.18 -4.73
CA LEU A 317 5.23 -2.34 -4.54
C LEU A 317 5.33 -3.21 -5.81
N PRO A 318 4.24 -3.52 -6.55
CA PRO A 318 4.35 -4.30 -7.78
C PRO A 318 5.29 -3.71 -8.83
N ALA A 319 5.39 -2.38 -8.95
CA ALA A 319 6.32 -1.75 -9.86
C ALA A 319 7.77 -1.95 -9.41
N VAL A 320 8.05 -1.78 -8.12
CA VAL A 320 9.40 -1.96 -7.56
C VAL A 320 9.83 -3.44 -7.60
N GLU A 321 8.93 -4.36 -7.29
CA GLU A 321 9.15 -5.81 -7.37
C GLU A 321 9.47 -6.25 -8.81
N ALA A 322 8.71 -5.73 -9.79
CA ALA A 322 8.95 -5.99 -11.21
C ALA A 322 10.32 -5.46 -11.67
N MET A 323 10.65 -4.21 -11.33
CA MET A 323 11.96 -3.62 -11.63
C MET A 323 13.09 -4.39 -10.94
N SER A 324 12.93 -4.77 -9.68
CA SER A 324 13.90 -5.59 -8.94
C SER A 324 14.13 -6.95 -9.60
N SER A 325 13.08 -7.58 -10.08
CA SER A 325 13.14 -8.82 -10.83
C SER A 325 13.69 -8.66 -12.24
N GLY A 326 14.03 -7.43 -12.68
CA GLY A 326 14.54 -7.15 -14.01
C GLY A 326 13.49 -7.30 -15.13
N CYS A 327 12.17 -7.20 -14.86
CA CYS A 327 11.16 -7.12 -15.90
C CYS A 327 11.21 -5.76 -16.58
N ALA A 328 11.01 -5.72 -17.91
CA ALA A 328 10.66 -4.46 -18.55
C ALA A 328 9.29 -4.02 -18.04
N LEU A 329 9.15 -2.76 -17.64
CA LEU A 329 7.94 -2.26 -17.00
C LEU A 329 7.17 -1.31 -17.92
N VAL A 330 5.86 -1.54 -18.05
CA VAL A 330 4.90 -0.56 -18.58
C VAL A 330 3.99 -0.16 -17.42
N ALA A 331 3.94 1.12 -17.11
CA ALA A 331 3.14 1.64 -16.02
C ALA A 331 2.34 2.88 -16.45
N THR A 332 1.39 3.29 -15.64
CA THR A 332 0.66 4.54 -15.87
C THR A 332 1.29 5.72 -15.14
N ARG A 333 1.00 6.96 -15.58
CA ARG A 333 1.36 8.20 -14.87
C ARG A 333 0.42 8.47 -13.69
N ALA A 334 0.09 7.46 -12.90
CA ALA A 334 -0.91 7.52 -11.84
C ALA A 334 -0.27 7.71 -10.46
N GLY A 335 -0.61 8.80 -9.78
CA GLY A 335 -0.13 9.07 -8.43
C GLY A 335 1.41 9.05 -8.36
N ALA A 336 1.97 8.26 -7.46
CA ALA A 336 3.41 8.17 -7.24
C ALA A 336 4.19 7.34 -8.28
N LEU A 337 3.54 6.70 -9.26
CA LEU A 337 4.25 5.86 -10.24
C LEU A 337 5.37 6.60 -10.98
N PRO A 338 5.18 7.85 -11.49
CA PRO A 338 6.29 8.61 -12.12
C PRO A 338 7.48 8.83 -11.18
N GLU A 339 7.22 9.12 -9.91
CA GLU A 339 8.27 9.26 -8.88
C GLU A 339 9.00 7.94 -8.65
N VAL A 340 8.26 6.83 -8.58
CA VAL A 340 8.80 5.50 -8.31
C VAL A 340 9.66 5.00 -9.45
N VAL A 341 9.17 5.07 -10.70
CA VAL A 341 9.87 4.48 -11.85
C VAL A 341 10.78 5.46 -12.58
N GLY A 342 10.67 6.77 -12.33
CA GLY A 342 11.34 7.84 -13.09
C GLY A 342 10.52 8.29 -14.29
N THR A 343 10.82 9.51 -14.76
CA THR A 343 10.12 10.15 -15.91
C THR A 343 10.98 10.22 -17.16
N ASP A 344 12.23 9.76 -17.08
CA ASP A 344 13.26 9.83 -18.12
C ASP A 344 13.27 8.60 -19.06
N ASP A 345 12.26 7.73 -18.98
CA ASP A 345 12.14 6.48 -19.72
C ASP A 345 13.32 5.49 -19.53
N SER A 346 14.14 5.68 -18.49
CA SER A 346 15.29 4.80 -18.23
C SER A 346 14.90 3.46 -17.64
N ALA A 347 13.83 3.40 -16.84
CA ALA A 347 13.43 2.24 -16.05
C ALA A 347 12.04 1.66 -16.41
N ALA A 348 11.17 2.44 -17.03
CA ALA A 348 9.83 2.04 -17.41
C ALA A 348 9.30 2.84 -18.61
N ARG A 349 8.28 2.33 -19.28
CA ARG A 349 7.43 3.09 -20.20
C ARG A 349 6.19 3.58 -19.46
N LEU A 350 5.91 4.88 -19.54
CA LEU A 350 4.78 5.51 -18.85
C LEU A 350 3.71 5.95 -19.85
N VAL A 351 2.46 5.57 -19.56
CA VAL A 351 1.27 5.94 -20.34
C VAL A 351 0.25 6.65 -19.45
N GLU A 352 -0.68 7.41 -20.05
CA GLU A 352 -1.74 8.05 -19.29
C GLU A 352 -2.71 7.01 -18.68
N PRO A 353 -3.20 7.24 -17.45
CA PRO A 353 -4.18 6.37 -16.82
C PRO A 353 -5.45 6.21 -17.68
N GLY A 354 -5.87 4.97 -17.89
CA GLY A 354 -7.08 4.66 -18.69
C GLY A 354 -6.88 4.62 -20.21
N ASP A 355 -5.71 5.03 -20.74
CA ASP A 355 -5.42 4.96 -22.18
C ASP A 355 -5.10 3.54 -22.63
N VAL A 356 -6.15 2.84 -23.06
CA VAL A 356 -6.05 1.47 -23.58
C VAL A 356 -5.14 1.37 -24.81
N ASP A 357 -5.17 2.39 -25.68
CA ASP A 357 -4.42 2.37 -26.95
C ASP A 357 -2.93 2.61 -26.72
N ALA A 358 -2.58 3.58 -25.87
CA ALA A 358 -1.20 3.81 -25.48
C ALA A 358 -0.62 2.56 -24.77
N LEU A 359 -1.37 1.98 -23.82
CA LEU A 359 -0.94 0.77 -23.11
C LEU A 359 -0.68 -0.39 -24.07
N ALA A 360 -1.59 -0.62 -25.02
CA ALA A 360 -1.42 -1.67 -26.04
C ALA A 360 -0.19 -1.41 -26.93
N ARG A 361 0.02 -0.17 -27.39
CA ARG A 361 1.17 0.20 -28.22
C ARG A 361 2.50 -0.05 -27.51
N GLU A 362 2.65 0.41 -26.24
CA GLU A 362 3.89 0.22 -25.48
C GLU A 362 4.18 -1.26 -25.21
N ILE A 363 3.15 -2.06 -24.88
CA ILE A 363 3.31 -3.51 -24.70
C ILE A 363 3.75 -4.16 -26.03
N SER A 364 3.08 -3.87 -27.16
CA SER A 364 3.44 -4.42 -28.49
C SER A 364 4.87 -4.00 -28.92
N ALA A 365 5.25 -2.75 -28.67
CA ALA A 365 6.58 -2.26 -28.97
C ALA A 365 7.64 -3.04 -28.18
N LEU A 366 7.45 -3.22 -26.88
CA LEU A 366 8.37 -3.99 -26.05
C LEU A 366 8.40 -5.48 -26.39
N LEU A 367 7.30 -6.10 -26.79
CA LEU A 367 7.29 -7.48 -27.27
C LEU A 367 8.15 -7.65 -28.54
N SER A 368 8.18 -6.62 -29.38
CA SER A 368 8.93 -6.61 -30.67
C SER A 368 10.40 -6.23 -30.51
N ASP A 369 10.81 -5.56 -29.42
CA ASP A 369 12.16 -5.05 -29.21
C ASP A 369 12.83 -5.62 -27.96
N PRO A 370 13.59 -6.74 -28.09
CA PRO A 370 14.33 -7.32 -26.96
C PRO A 370 15.42 -6.41 -26.41
N ALA A 371 16.04 -5.56 -27.25
CA ALA A 371 17.10 -4.66 -26.82
C ALA A 371 16.53 -3.58 -25.89
N GLU A 372 15.36 -3.06 -26.21
CA GLU A 372 14.68 -2.08 -25.37
C GLU A 372 14.21 -2.69 -24.05
N ARG A 373 13.68 -3.94 -24.07
CA ARG A 373 13.36 -4.67 -22.83
C ARG A 373 14.59 -4.80 -21.93
N ASP A 374 15.75 -5.18 -22.48
CA ASP A 374 17.01 -5.32 -21.72
C ASP A 374 17.48 -3.97 -21.15
N ARG A 375 17.32 -2.89 -21.90
CA ARG A 375 17.66 -1.53 -21.45
C ARG A 375 16.80 -1.12 -20.24
N LEU A 376 15.49 -1.26 -20.33
CA LEU A 376 14.55 -0.93 -19.26
C LEU A 376 14.75 -1.82 -18.03
N SER A 377 14.99 -3.11 -18.23
CA SER A 377 15.31 -4.07 -17.17
C SER A 377 16.53 -3.62 -16.35
N LYS A 378 17.63 -3.27 -17.01
CA LYS A 378 18.85 -2.79 -16.35
C LYS A 378 18.64 -1.47 -15.63
N GLY A 379 17.95 -0.53 -16.28
CA GLY A 379 17.62 0.77 -15.68
C GLY A 379 16.74 0.65 -14.45
N GLY A 380 15.67 -0.16 -14.54
CA GLY A 380 14.76 -0.41 -13.42
C GLY A 380 15.47 -1.05 -12.23
N ARG A 381 16.30 -2.08 -12.47
CA ARG A 381 17.06 -2.71 -11.39
C ARG A 381 18.08 -1.77 -10.76
N ALA A 382 18.82 -0.98 -11.55
CA ALA A 382 19.76 -0.01 -11.02
C ALA A 382 19.05 0.99 -10.08
N ARG A 383 17.88 1.51 -10.49
CA ARG A 383 17.06 2.43 -9.69
C ARG A 383 16.60 1.78 -8.38
N VAL A 384 16.19 0.50 -8.41
CA VAL A 384 15.79 -0.22 -7.20
C VAL A 384 16.94 -0.36 -6.22
N MET A 385 18.10 -0.81 -6.69
CA MET A 385 19.28 -1.01 -5.84
C MET A 385 19.75 0.31 -5.19
N GLU A 386 19.60 1.43 -5.90
CA GLU A 386 19.95 2.75 -5.39
C GLU A 386 18.95 3.26 -4.34
N ARG A 387 17.62 3.05 -4.53
CA ARG A 387 16.59 3.82 -3.81
C ARG A 387 15.66 3.02 -2.91
N TYR A 388 15.45 1.72 -3.17
CA TYR A 388 14.33 0.95 -2.58
C TYR A 388 14.77 -0.26 -1.76
N SER A 389 15.91 -0.18 -1.03
CA SER A 389 16.29 -1.24 -0.10
C SER A 389 15.66 -1.04 1.28
N TRP A 390 15.16 -2.11 1.89
CA TRP A 390 14.60 -2.06 3.23
C TRP A 390 15.60 -1.59 4.29
N ALA A 391 16.89 -1.89 4.11
CA ALA A 391 17.95 -1.40 4.99
C ALA A 391 18.07 0.14 4.93
N ALA A 392 17.90 0.76 3.76
CA ALA A 392 17.89 2.22 3.62
C ALA A 392 16.62 2.83 4.26
N VAL A 393 15.46 2.19 4.06
CA VAL A 393 14.20 2.57 4.71
C VAL A 393 14.33 2.58 6.23
N ALA A 394 14.89 1.52 6.82
CA ALA A 394 15.07 1.41 8.27
C ALA A 394 16.02 2.50 8.81
N ARG A 395 17.16 2.73 8.15
CA ARG A 395 18.08 3.81 8.56
C ARG A 395 17.41 5.18 8.57
N ARG A 396 16.68 5.49 7.50
CA ARG A 396 15.96 6.78 7.41
C ARG A 396 14.84 6.89 8.44
N THR A 397 14.16 5.78 8.75
CA THR A 397 13.15 5.74 9.81
C THR A 397 13.75 5.99 11.18
N VAL A 398 14.97 5.48 11.44
CA VAL A 398 15.72 5.74 12.68
C VAL A 398 15.99 7.25 12.87
N GLU A 399 16.36 7.97 11.83
CA GLU A 399 16.58 9.43 11.88
C GLU A 399 15.29 10.17 12.32
N VAL A 400 14.13 9.75 11.84
CA VAL A 400 12.84 10.30 12.26
C VAL A 400 12.53 9.95 13.72
N TYR A 401 12.89 8.76 14.18
CA TYR A 401 12.75 8.39 15.60
C TYR A 401 13.63 9.27 16.50
N GLU A 402 14.86 9.52 16.09
CA GLU A 402 15.78 10.42 16.82
C GLU A 402 15.23 11.84 16.88
N ALA A 403 14.63 12.36 15.82
CA ALA A 403 13.96 13.64 15.82
C ALA A 403 12.77 13.69 16.79
N ALA A 404 11.93 12.66 16.79
CA ALA A 404 10.80 12.55 17.70
C ALA A 404 11.24 12.50 19.18
N ILE A 405 12.31 11.74 19.47
CA ILE A 405 12.90 11.63 20.81
C ILE A 405 13.50 12.98 21.25
N ALA A 406 14.28 13.63 20.38
CA ALA A 406 14.91 14.92 20.65
C ALA A 406 13.84 15.99 20.96
N ARG A 407 12.74 15.99 20.17
CA ARG A 407 11.62 16.92 20.38
C ARG A 407 10.99 16.76 21.78
N VAL A 408 10.71 15.53 22.21
CA VAL A 408 10.12 15.28 23.54
C VAL A 408 11.08 15.66 24.66
N ARG A 409 12.39 15.52 24.44
CA ARG A 409 13.44 15.89 25.41
C ARG A 409 13.78 17.39 25.39
N GLY A 410 13.29 18.14 24.42
CA GLY A 410 13.65 19.56 24.24
C GLY A 410 15.09 19.76 23.76
N GLU A 411 15.65 18.77 23.06
CA GLU A 411 17.00 18.77 22.47
C GLU A 411 16.97 19.39 21.07
N ALA A 412 18.14 19.70 20.50
CA ALA A 412 18.25 20.16 19.12
C ALA A 412 17.80 19.07 18.16
N LEU A 413 16.93 19.44 17.20
CA LEU A 413 16.43 18.49 16.21
C LEU A 413 17.52 18.13 15.19
N PRO A 414 17.67 16.87 14.81
CA PRO A 414 18.51 16.50 13.68
C PRO A 414 17.95 17.10 12.37
N ASP A 415 18.85 17.40 11.44
CA ASP A 415 18.45 17.87 10.10
C ASP A 415 17.91 16.70 9.27
N LEU A 416 16.61 16.61 9.14
CA LEU A 416 15.95 15.60 8.32
C LEU A 416 15.96 15.93 6.81
N SER A 417 16.38 17.14 6.41
CA SER A 417 16.50 17.54 5.00
C SER A 417 17.71 16.94 4.29
N ALA A 418 18.74 16.54 5.04
CA ALA A 418 20.02 16.05 4.53
C ALA A 418 20.03 14.58 4.04
N GLY A 419 18.91 13.86 4.10
CA GLY A 419 18.79 12.52 3.51
C GLY A 419 18.71 12.60 1.97
N PRO A 420 18.93 11.50 1.24
CA PRO A 420 18.68 11.51 -0.20
C PRO A 420 17.23 11.94 -0.39
N VAL A 421 17.06 13.16 -0.88
CA VAL A 421 15.76 13.70 -1.25
C VAL A 421 15.27 12.81 -2.37
N LEU A 422 14.36 11.90 -2.03
CA LEU A 422 13.51 11.23 -3.02
C LEU A 422 12.40 12.23 -3.37
N GLY A 423 12.85 13.44 -3.78
CA GLY A 423 11.97 14.43 -4.36
C GLY A 423 11.68 14.06 -5.82
N PRO A 424 10.58 14.58 -6.38
CA PRO A 424 10.34 14.48 -7.80
C PRO A 424 11.59 14.99 -8.52
N ASP A 425 12.02 14.24 -9.52
CA ASP A 425 12.96 14.75 -10.51
C ASP A 425 12.38 16.08 -10.98
N GLN A 426 13.08 17.21 -10.69
CA GLN A 426 12.57 18.55 -10.96
C GLN A 426 12.59 18.82 -12.47
N THR A 427 11.83 18.07 -13.22
CA THR A 427 11.38 18.41 -14.55
C THR A 427 9.88 18.60 -14.48
N GLU A 428 9.48 19.87 -14.51
CA GLU A 428 8.15 20.42 -14.70
C GLU A 428 7.01 19.38 -14.69
N ILE A 429 6.44 19.11 -13.51
CA ILE A 429 5.13 18.47 -13.45
C ILE A 429 4.15 19.58 -13.87
N ASP A 430 3.64 19.46 -15.09
CA ASP A 430 2.54 20.31 -15.56
C ASP A 430 1.40 20.24 -14.53
N GLU A 431 1.00 21.37 -13.98
CA GLU A 431 0.00 21.55 -12.91
C GLU A 431 -1.44 21.12 -13.30
N HIS A 432 -1.60 20.27 -14.31
CA HIS A 432 -2.90 19.89 -14.86
C HIS A 432 -3.25 18.41 -14.73
N VAL A 433 -3.02 17.79 -13.54
CA VAL A 433 -3.82 16.62 -13.18
C VAL A 433 -5.04 17.11 -12.40
N THR A 434 -5.99 17.64 -13.15
CA THR A 434 -7.30 18.07 -12.65
C THR A 434 -8.13 16.86 -12.20
N ASP A 435 -9.11 17.11 -11.34
CA ASP A 435 -10.16 16.18 -10.87
C ASP A 435 -10.85 15.33 -11.97
N ASP A 436 -10.59 15.62 -13.25
CA ASP A 436 -11.14 14.94 -14.44
C ASP A 436 -10.70 13.46 -14.59
N ALA A 437 -9.59 13.04 -14.01
CA ALA A 437 -9.18 11.62 -14.07
C ALA A 437 -10.18 10.67 -13.38
N LEU A 438 -11.04 11.19 -12.51
CA LEU A 438 -12.12 10.45 -11.88
C LEU A 438 -13.41 10.38 -12.73
N GLU A 439 -13.52 11.19 -13.79
CA GLU A 439 -14.70 11.18 -14.68
C GLU A 439 -14.70 10.05 -15.71
N VAL A 440 -13.55 9.42 -15.97
CA VAL A 440 -13.39 8.40 -17.02
C VAL A 440 -13.83 6.99 -16.58
N LEU A 441 -14.31 6.82 -15.33
CA LEU A 441 -14.74 5.50 -14.86
C LEU A 441 -16.13 5.14 -15.42
N PRO A 442 -16.30 3.98 -16.09
CA PRO A 442 -17.59 3.56 -16.62
C PRO A 442 -18.60 3.28 -15.50
N GLU A 443 -19.86 3.60 -15.74
CA GLU A 443 -20.98 3.21 -14.86
C GLU A 443 -21.03 1.68 -14.73
N SER A 444 -20.70 1.14 -13.57
CA SER A 444 -20.80 -0.30 -13.35
C SER A 444 -20.94 -0.71 -11.89
N GLY A 445 -21.85 -1.61 -11.68
CA GLY A 445 -21.85 -2.70 -10.72
C GLY A 445 -21.93 -2.34 -9.22
N GLU A 446 -22.74 -3.09 -8.51
CA GLU A 446 -22.87 -3.01 -7.04
C GLU A 446 -21.51 -3.20 -6.34
N TYR A 447 -21.04 -2.15 -5.69
CA TYR A 447 -19.84 -2.16 -4.85
C TYR A 447 -20.18 -2.83 -3.51
N ASP A 448 -19.51 -3.90 -3.16
CA ASP A 448 -19.67 -4.55 -1.85
C ASP A 448 -18.61 -4.01 -0.87
N ILE A 449 -19.09 -3.29 0.15
CA ILE A 449 -18.27 -2.68 1.21
C ILE A 449 -17.35 -3.68 1.92
N ARG A 450 -17.68 -4.98 1.88
CA ARG A 450 -16.92 -6.05 2.55
C ARG A 450 -15.49 -6.24 2.01
N GLU A 451 -15.20 -5.73 0.81
CA GLU A 451 -13.90 -5.91 0.13
C GLU A 451 -12.99 -4.70 0.20
N GLN A 452 -13.44 -3.59 0.79
CA GLN A 452 -12.59 -2.42 1.03
C GLN A 452 -11.53 -2.66 2.13
N GLU A 453 -11.67 -3.74 2.90
CA GLU A 453 -10.66 -4.12 3.89
C GLU A 453 -9.32 -4.47 3.25
N ASP A 454 -9.31 -4.97 2.01
CA ASP A 454 -8.08 -5.29 1.27
C ASP A 454 -7.48 -4.07 0.55
N ALA A 455 -8.24 -2.99 0.37
CA ALA A 455 -7.79 -1.75 -0.27
C ALA A 455 -7.23 -0.72 0.72
N ALA A 456 -7.63 -0.79 1.97
CA ALA A 456 -7.13 0.07 3.04
C ALA A 456 -5.87 -0.49 3.72
N CYS A 457 -5.32 -1.57 3.18
CA CYS A 457 -4.10 -2.22 3.67
C CYS A 457 -2.96 -2.12 2.69
#